data_7e4903cd334bb7bab963e1a2256622bd
#
_entry.id   7e4903cd334bb7bab963e1a2256622bd
#
_cell.length_a   1.000
_cell.length_b   1.000
_cell.length_c   1.000
_cell.angle_alpha   90.00
_cell.angle_beta   90.00
_cell.angle_gamma   90.00
#
_symmetry.space_group_name_H-M   'P 1'
#
loop_
_entity.id
_entity.type
_entity.pdbx_description
1 polymer ?
#
loop_
_entity_poly.entity_id
_entity_poly.type
_entity_poly.pdbx_seq_one_letter_code
_entity_poly.pdbx_strand_id
1 'polypeptide(L)'
;MKKKLYTLLVLIPVFAACREDKLQDFEDPIGSVYFYIDEKKEVDEILYSFIYSFEDKVVVNVPVKCSGLATEYERRFRVEVVDDLTTAVPEKHYSLPSEAIFPAHAYEAVFPVTLYNQDADLQSKSFVLALKLVESADFELGDKERQIVKILFSNQL
;
A
#
# COMPACT_ATOMS: atom_id res chain seq x y z
N MET A 1 -25.64 -81.64 5.87
CA MET A 1 -24.84 -80.84 4.88
C MET A 1 -24.98 -79.38 5.23
N LYS A 2 -23.98 -78.78 5.91
CA LYS A 2 -23.98 -77.38 6.37
C LYS A 2 -23.08 -76.60 5.44
N LYS A 3 -23.69 -75.73 4.58
CA LYS A 3 -22.94 -74.80 3.71
C LYS A 3 -22.48 -73.63 4.56
N LYS A 4 -21.19 -73.47 4.74
CA LYS A 4 -20.56 -72.29 5.38
C LYS A 4 -20.44 -71.20 4.32
N LEU A 5 -21.20 -70.09 4.51
CA LEU A 5 -21.12 -68.92 3.69
C LEU A 5 -19.98 -68.06 4.25
N TYR A 6 -18.89 -67.95 3.52
CA TYR A 6 -17.78 -67.03 3.84
C TYR A 6 -18.12 -65.66 3.32
N THR A 7 -18.48 -64.75 4.21
CA THR A 7 -18.65 -63.33 3.87
C THR A 7 -17.25 -62.72 3.73
N LEU A 8 -16.83 -62.49 2.50
CA LEU A 8 -15.60 -61.80 2.17
C LEU A 8 -15.80 -60.33 2.45
N LEU A 9 -15.30 -59.81 3.60
CA LEU A 9 -15.29 -58.40 3.94
C LEU A 9 -14.18 -57.72 3.14
N VAL A 10 -14.53 -57.05 2.06
CA VAL A 10 -13.62 -56.25 1.23
C VAL A 10 -13.38 -54.96 1.99
N LEU A 11 -12.21 -54.84 2.65
CA LEU A 11 -11.73 -53.60 3.23
C LEU A 11 -11.27 -52.70 2.10
N ILE A 12 -12.09 -51.72 1.72
CA ILE A 12 -11.70 -50.66 0.76
C ILE A 12 -10.86 -49.66 1.56
N PRO A 13 -9.54 -49.49 1.28
CA PRO A 13 -8.77 -48.42 1.86
C PRO A 13 -9.27 -47.11 1.27
N VAL A 14 -9.96 -46.34 2.08
CA VAL A 14 -10.23 -44.92 1.76
C VAL A 14 -8.90 -44.23 1.84
N PHE A 15 -8.22 -44.13 0.71
CA PHE A 15 -7.15 -43.16 0.57
C PHE A 15 -7.81 -41.79 0.69
N ALA A 16 -7.77 -41.20 1.88
CA ALA A 16 -7.94 -39.80 2.03
C ALA A 16 -6.82 -39.15 1.20
N ALA A 17 -7.16 -38.80 -0.03
CA ALA A 17 -6.34 -37.91 -0.81
C ALA A 17 -6.35 -36.59 -0.04
N CYS A 18 -5.32 -36.38 0.82
CA CYS A 18 -4.89 -35.06 1.12
C CYS A 18 -4.64 -34.41 -0.25
N ARG A 19 -5.57 -33.61 -0.71
CA ARG A 19 -5.21 -32.58 -1.65
C ARG A 19 -4.14 -31.78 -0.94
N GLU A 20 -2.91 -31.96 -1.34
CA GLU A 20 -1.93 -30.89 -1.22
C GLU A 20 -2.61 -29.72 -1.94
N ASP A 21 -3.21 -28.82 -1.16
CA ASP A 21 -3.40 -27.47 -1.62
C ASP A 21 -2.00 -27.06 -2.09
N LYS A 22 -1.81 -27.11 -3.40
CA LYS A 22 -0.64 -26.45 -3.98
C LYS A 22 -0.73 -25.05 -3.44
N LEU A 23 0.12 -24.73 -2.47
CA LEU A 23 0.51 -23.38 -2.20
C LEU A 23 0.77 -22.84 -3.59
N GLN A 24 -0.15 -22.03 -4.07
CA GLN A 24 -0.04 -21.38 -5.35
C GLN A 24 1.28 -20.65 -5.23
N ASP A 25 2.29 -21.13 -5.94
CA ASP A 25 3.60 -20.52 -5.92
C ASP A 25 3.36 -19.07 -6.28
N PHE A 26 3.42 -18.19 -5.28
CA PHE A 26 3.40 -16.75 -5.47
C PHE A 26 4.76 -16.35 -6.06
N GLU A 27 5.12 -17.01 -7.16
CA GLU A 27 6.14 -16.55 -8.06
C GLU A 27 5.56 -15.43 -8.92
N ASP A 28 5.11 -14.37 -8.24
CA ASP A 28 4.86 -13.13 -8.94
C ASP A 28 6.18 -12.35 -8.92
N PRO A 29 6.99 -12.46 -9.98
CA PRO A 29 8.34 -11.91 -9.98
C PRO A 29 8.34 -10.39 -9.89
N ILE A 30 7.21 -9.74 -10.18
CA ILE A 30 7.10 -8.28 -10.20
C ILE A 30 6.59 -7.78 -8.85
N GLY A 31 5.68 -8.48 -8.18
CA GLY A 31 5.05 -8.02 -6.94
C GLY A 31 4.13 -6.82 -7.14
N SER A 32 3.23 -6.57 -6.22
CA SER A 32 2.32 -5.42 -6.26
C SER A 32 2.60 -4.43 -5.14
N VAL A 33 2.36 -3.14 -5.43
CA VAL A 33 2.57 -2.03 -4.51
C VAL A 33 1.24 -1.38 -4.11
N TYR A 34 1.13 -0.96 -2.84
CA TYR A 34 -0.07 -0.32 -2.31
C TYR A 34 0.25 0.61 -1.12
N PHE A 35 -0.60 1.62 -0.90
CA PHE A 35 -0.51 2.45 0.31
C PHE A 35 -0.99 1.68 1.54
N TYR A 36 -0.34 1.92 2.68
CA TYR A 36 -0.67 1.26 3.93
C TYR A 36 -0.71 2.29 5.07
N ILE A 37 -1.88 2.85 5.33
CA ILE A 37 -2.03 3.92 6.32
C ILE A 37 -2.42 3.36 7.69
N ASP A 38 -3.45 2.51 7.76
CA ASP A 38 -3.88 1.85 8.99
C ASP A 38 -4.81 0.67 8.65
N GLU A 39 -4.59 -0.50 9.25
CA GLU A 39 -5.45 -1.68 9.06
C GLU A 39 -6.88 -1.49 9.56
N LYS A 40 -7.10 -0.53 10.45
CA LYS A 40 -8.37 -0.30 11.14
C LYS A 40 -9.20 0.85 10.55
N LYS A 41 -8.64 1.62 9.62
CA LYS A 41 -9.34 2.74 8.99
C LYS A 41 -9.74 2.34 7.57
N GLU A 42 -11.03 2.46 7.29
CA GLU A 42 -11.60 2.31 5.94
C GLU A 42 -11.21 3.47 5.01
N VAL A 43 -10.42 4.43 5.50
CA VAL A 43 -10.09 5.67 4.79
C VAL A 43 -8.57 5.80 4.71
N ASP A 44 -8.05 5.83 3.50
CA ASP A 44 -6.64 6.10 3.23
C ASP A 44 -6.36 7.61 3.31
N GLU A 45 -6.51 8.17 4.51
CA GLU A 45 -6.31 9.60 4.78
C GLU A 45 -5.27 9.84 5.87
N ILE A 46 -4.35 10.75 5.59
CA ILE A 46 -3.38 11.29 6.55
C ILE A 46 -3.82 12.70 6.91
N LEU A 47 -4.00 12.96 8.19
CA LEU A 47 -4.33 14.29 8.70
C LEU A 47 -3.06 14.93 9.27
N TYR A 48 -2.75 16.14 8.82
CA TYR A 48 -1.63 16.91 9.33
C TYR A 48 -2.05 18.34 9.71
N SER A 49 -1.67 18.80 10.92
CA SER A 49 -1.88 20.16 11.36
C SER A 49 -0.57 20.85 11.69
N PHE A 50 -0.40 22.06 11.14
CA PHE A 50 0.76 22.92 11.43
C PHE A 50 0.62 23.72 12.71
N ILE A 51 -0.52 23.65 13.43
CA ILE A 51 -0.83 24.53 14.57
C ILE A 51 0.24 24.56 15.65
N TYR A 52 0.99 23.47 15.79
CA TYR A 52 2.10 23.36 16.74
C TYR A 52 3.48 23.35 16.06
N SER A 53 3.53 23.58 14.76
CA SER A 53 4.77 23.62 14.00
C SER A 53 5.18 25.07 13.76
N PHE A 54 6.39 25.42 14.21
CA PHE A 54 7.01 26.70 13.89
C PHE A 54 7.90 26.64 12.65
N GLU A 55 7.89 25.50 11.96
CA GLU A 55 8.70 25.28 10.78
C GLU A 55 7.96 25.67 9.51
N ASP A 56 8.69 26.27 8.55
CA ASP A 56 8.14 26.66 7.24
C ASP A 56 7.77 25.46 6.37
N LYS A 57 8.32 24.30 6.69
CA LYS A 57 8.07 23.04 5.97
C LYS A 57 8.23 21.82 6.85
N VAL A 58 7.49 20.76 6.49
CA VAL A 58 7.58 19.45 7.15
C VAL A 58 7.60 18.35 6.10
N VAL A 59 8.22 17.21 6.43
CA VAL A 59 8.15 16.00 5.60
C VAL A 59 7.18 15.02 6.22
N VAL A 60 6.11 14.72 5.48
CA VAL A 60 5.15 13.67 5.81
C VAL A 60 5.54 12.40 5.06
N ASN A 61 5.85 11.36 5.79
CA ASN A 61 6.22 10.07 5.24
C ASN A 61 4.96 9.22 5.00
N VAL A 62 4.60 9.03 3.74
CA VAL A 62 3.46 8.18 3.34
C VAL A 62 3.93 6.73 3.27
N PRO A 63 3.41 5.83 4.12
CA PRO A 63 3.85 4.45 4.12
C PRO A 63 3.31 3.69 2.91
N VAL A 64 4.20 2.89 2.31
CA VAL A 64 3.93 2.06 1.13
C VAL A 64 4.43 0.65 1.43
N LYS A 65 3.64 -0.34 1.09
CA LYS A 65 4.02 -1.76 1.19
C LYS A 65 4.01 -2.41 -0.18
N CYS A 66 4.76 -3.50 -0.29
CA CYS A 66 4.69 -4.38 -1.45
C CYS A 66 4.38 -5.81 -1.03
N SER A 67 3.69 -6.53 -1.92
CA SER A 67 3.53 -7.98 -1.88
C SER A 67 4.52 -8.65 -2.83
N GLY A 68 4.57 -9.98 -2.80
CA GLY A 68 5.49 -10.77 -3.60
C GLY A 68 6.78 -11.12 -2.86
N LEU A 69 7.79 -11.59 -3.57
CA LEU A 69 9.07 -11.98 -2.99
C LEU A 69 9.96 -10.74 -2.74
N ALA A 70 10.68 -10.77 -1.62
CA ALA A 70 11.73 -9.79 -1.39
C ALA A 70 12.85 -9.99 -2.43
N THR A 71 13.31 -8.90 -3.01
CA THR A 71 14.38 -8.91 -4.00
C THR A 71 15.73 -8.58 -3.35
N GLU A 72 16.81 -9.06 -3.93
CA GLU A 72 18.18 -8.75 -3.49
C GLU A 72 18.66 -7.37 -3.97
N TYR A 73 17.84 -6.66 -4.74
CA TYR A 73 18.13 -5.34 -5.30
C TYR A 73 17.05 -4.33 -4.94
N GLU A 74 17.39 -3.06 -5.08
CA GLU A 74 16.45 -1.94 -4.89
C GLU A 74 15.43 -1.91 -6.02
N ARG A 75 14.17 -1.62 -5.67
CA ARG A 75 13.05 -1.46 -6.62
C ARG A 75 12.50 -0.04 -6.53
N ARG A 76 12.08 0.50 -7.65
CA ARG A 76 11.60 1.88 -7.76
C ARG A 76 10.10 1.93 -7.96
N PHE A 77 9.45 2.86 -7.29
CA PHE A 77 8.04 3.14 -7.49
C PHE A 77 7.81 4.65 -7.67
N ARG A 78 6.71 4.99 -8.30
CA ARG A 78 6.32 6.37 -8.57
C ARG A 78 4.92 6.64 -8.08
N VAL A 79 4.70 7.91 -7.75
CA VAL A 79 3.44 8.44 -7.28
C VAL A 79 3.10 9.66 -8.12
N GLU A 80 1.85 9.79 -8.53
CA GLU A 80 1.32 10.95 -9.25
C GLU A 80 0.23 11.64 -8.44
N VAL A 81 0.04 12.91 -8.69
CA VAL A 81 -1.06 13.70 -8.12
C VAL A 81 -2.36 13.39 -8.87
N VAL A 82 -3.45 13.26 -8.13
CA VAL A 82 -4.81 13.15 -8.68
C VAL A 82 -5.42 14.54 -8.68
N ASP A 83 -5.34 15.26 -9.80
CA ASP A 83 -5.71 16.67 -9.92
C ASP A 83 -7.17 16.93 -9.49
N ASP A 84 -8.11 16.09 -9.93
CA ASP A 84 -9.54 16.23 -9.62
C ASP A 84 -9.88 16.10 -8.12
N LEU A 85 -8.98 15.50 -7.35
CA LEU A 85 -9.14 15.30 -5.89
C LEU A 85 -8.22 16.21 -5.07
N THR A 86 -7.37 17.00 -5.72
CA THR A 86 -6.35 17.84 -5.09
C THR A 86 -6.75 19.31 -5.11
N THR A 87 -6.69 19.97 -3.96
CA THR A 87 -6.86 21.42 -3.83
C THR A 87 -5.54 22.14 -3.52
N ALA A 88 -4.52 21.38 -3.13
CA ALA A 88 -3.18 21.89 -2.90
C ALA A 88 -2.49 22.27 -4.21
N VAL A 89 -1.64 23.30 -4.18
CA VAL A 89 -0.91 23.81 -5.34
C VAL A 89 0.56 23.39 -5.24
N PRO A 90 1.15 22.78 -6.28
CA PRO A 90 2.56 22.40 -6.28
C PRO A 90 3.46 23.60 -6.06
N GLU A 91 4.60 23.42 -5.44
CA GLU A 91 5.62 24.40 -5.05
C GLU A 91 5.13 25.51 -4.09
N LYS A 92 3.83 25.65 -3.89
CA LYS A 92 3.24 26.56 -2.91
C LYS A 92 2.85 25.82 -1.61
N HIS A 93 2.21 24.67 -1.74
CA HIS A 93 1.69 23.89 -0.61
C HIS A 93 2.45 22.59 -0.40
N TYR A 94 3.04 22.04 -1.46
CA TYR A 94 3.78 20.77 -1.38
C TYR A 94 4.84 20.65 -2.46
N SER A 95 5.79 19.76 -2.25
CA SER A 95 6.64 19.19 -3.30
C SER A 95 6.82 17.67 -3.10
N LEU A 96 7.04 16.97 -4.21
CA LEU A 96 7.17 15.52 -4.28
C LEU A 96 8.50 15.13 -4.91
N PRO A 97 9.15 14.03 -4.49
CA PRO A 97 10.22 13.44 -5.27
C PRO A 97 9.67 12.83 -6.56
N SER A 98 10.47 12.72 -7.59
CA SER A 98 10.08 12.11 -8.87
C SER A 98 9.84 10.61 -8.76
N GLU A 99 10.50 9.95 -7.82
CA GLU A 99 10.41 8.52 -7.54
C GLU A 99 10.86 8.24 -6.10
N ALA A 100 10.52 7.05 -5.60
CA ALA A 100 11.01 6.54 -4.33
C ALA A 100 11.47 5.08 -4.47
N ILE A 101 12.17 4.59 -3.46
CA ILE A 101 12.90 3.32 -3.51
C ILE A 101 12.42 2.41 -2.38
N PHE A 102 12.13 1.15 -2.72
CA PHE A 102 12.13 0.05 -1.77
C PHE A 102 13.56 -0.47 -1.65
N PRO A 103 14.16 -0.45 -0.47
CA PRO A 103 15.48 -1.06 -0.27
C PRO A 103 15.48 -2.56 -0.59
N ALA A 104 16.65 -3.12 -0.90
CA ALA A 104 16.80 -4.57 -1.03
C ALA A 104 16.25 -5.28 0.23
N HIS A 105 15.59 -6.40 0.03
CA HIS A 105 14.94 -7.23 1.07
C HIS A 105 13.80 -6.54 1.86
N ALA A 106 13.38 -5.32 1.49
CA ALA A 106 12.31 -4.61 2.18
C ALA A 106 10.93 -4.89 1.55
N TYR A 107 9.92 -4.98 2.43
CA TYR A 107 8.50 -5.03 2.08
C TYR A 107 7.78 -3.72 2.37
N GLU A 108 8.47 -2.78 3.01
CA GLU A 108 7.95 -1.49 3.40
C GLU A 108 8.90 -0.39 2.95
N ALA A 109 8.35 0.70 2.49
CA ALA A 109 9.05 1.92 2.12
C ALA A 109 8.20 3.13 2.52
N VAL A 110 8.74 4.32 2.35
CA VAL A 110 8.00 5.56 2.53
C VAL A 110 8.13 6.44 1.29
N PHE A 111 7.05 7.13 0.96
CA PHE A 111 7.07 8.20 -0.03
C PHE A 111 7.09 9.54 0.71
N PRO A 112 8.20 10.30 0.70
CA PRO A 112 8.32 11.54 1.44
C PRO A 112 7.61 12.67 0.70
N VAL A 113 6.63 13.28 1.35
CA VAL A 113 5.90 14.46 0.86
C VAL A 113 6.33 15.66 1.67
N THR A 114 6.89 16.68 1.03
CA THR A 114 7.18 17.94 1.71
C THR A 114 5.95 18.85 1.66
N LEU A 115 5.42 19.24 2.82
CA LEU A 115 4.36 20.22 2.95
C LEU A 115 4.94 21.57 3.40
N TYR A 116 4.41 22.67 2.84
CA TYR A 116 4.84 24.04 3.17
C TYR A 116 3.81 24.77 4.01
N ASN A 117 4.26 25.47 5.06
CA ASN A 117 3.44 26.25 5.99
C ASN A 117 3.56 27.76 5.73
N GLN A 118 3.67 28.18 4.47
CA GLN A 118 3.92 29.59 4.13
C GLN A 118 2.66 30.31 3.60
N ASP A 119 1.59 29.58 3.33
CA ASP A 119 0.34 30.17 2.83
C ASP A 119 -0.56 30.61 3.99
N ALA A 120 -0.94 31.89 4.02
CA ALA A 120 -1.86 32.44 5.01
C ALA A 120 -3.25 31.77 4.98
N ASP A 121 -3.65 31.24 3.84
CA ASP A 121 -4.92 30.53 3.66
C ASP A 121 -5.00 29.26 4.52
N LEU A 122 -3.86 28.64 4.89
CA LEU A 122 -3.81 27.48 5.81
C LEU A 122 -4.44 27.77 7.18
N GLN A 123 -4.49 29.05 7.60
CA GLN A 123 -5.12 29.47 8.84
C GLN A 123 -6.65 29.44 8.79
N SER A 124 -7.23 29.46 7.61
CA SER A 124 -8.68 29.58 7.41
C SER A 124 -9.32 28.39 6.71
N LYS A 125 -8.55 27.57 6.03
CA LYS A 125 -9.04 26.40 5.28
C LYS A 125 -8.03 25.25 5.26
N SER A 126 -8.54 24.05 5.02
CA SER A 126 -7.73 22.87 4.80
C SER A 126 -7.47 22.65 3.31
N PHE A 127 -6.32 22.13 2.98
CA PHE A 127 -5.96 21.68 1.64
C PHE A 127 -5.90 20.16 1.59
N VAL A 128 -6.20 19.62 0.42
CA VAL A 128 -6.13 18.19 0.12
C VAL A 128 -5.08 17.97 -0.95
N LEU A 129 -4.20 17.04 -0.70
CA LEU A 129 -3.27 16.47 -1.69
C LEU A 129 -3.63 14.99 -1.86
N ALA A 130 -4.16 14.62 -3.00
CA ALA A 130 -4.47 13.24 -3.34
C ALA A 130 -3.37 12.67 -4.23
N LEU A 131 -2.82 11.54 -3.83
CA LEU A 131 -1.72 10.85 -4.49
C LEU A 131 -2.18 9.47 -4.93
N LYS A 132 -1.76 9.03 -6.12
CA LYS A 132 -1.96 7.67 -6.62
C LYS A 132 -0.64 7.01 -6.97
N LEU A 133 -0.55 5.72 -6.70
CA LEU A 133 0.52 4.87 -7.20
C LEU A 133 0.34 4.67 -8.71
N VAL A 134 1.43 4.57 -9.43
CA VAL A 134 1.47 4.24 -10.85
C VAL A 134 2.32 3.02 -11.11
N GLU A 135 1.94 2.23 -12.10
CA GLU A 135 2.72 1.06 -12.53
C GLU A 135 4.15 1.45 -12.89
N SER A 136 5.06 0.57 -12.61
CA SER A 136 6.47 0.72 -12.92
C SER A 136 7.03 -0.59 -13.47
N ALA A 137 8.29 -0.57 -13.92
CA ALA A 137 8.96 -1.80 -14.34
C ALA A 137 9.16 -2.80 -13.18
N ASP A 138 9.16 -2.30 -11.94
CA ASP A 138 9.46 -3.08 -10.73
C ASP A 138 8.22 -3.52 -9.96
N PHE A 139 7.03 -2.93 -10.25
CA PHE A 139 5.80 -3.18 -9.53
C PHE A 139 4.56 -3.05 -10.40
N GLU A 140 3.63 -3.97 -10.20
CA GLU A 140 2.22 -3.81 -10.56
C GLU A 140 1.45 -3.07 -9.48
N LEU A 141 0.26 -2.59 -9.80
CA LEU A 141 -0.62 -1.99 -8.80
C LEU A 141 -1.36 -3.09 -8.02
N GLY A 142 -1.33 -2.98 -6.71
CA GLY A 142 -2.05 -3.86 -5.81
C GLY A 142 -3.56 -3.57 -5.75
N ASP A 143 -4.13 -3.75 -4.57
CA ASP A 143 -5.55 -3.53 -4.32
C ASP A 143 -6.00 -2.12 -4.76
N LYS A 144 -7.06 -2.07 -5.59
CA LYS A 144 -7.60 -0.82 -6.15
C LYS A 144 -8.01 0.19 -5.08
N GLU A 145 -8.49 -0.29 -3.93
CA GLU A 145 -8.90 0.55 -2.81
C GLU A 145 -7.71 1.23 -2.12
N ARG A 146 -6.50 0.68 -2.29
CA ARG A 146 -5.25 1.16 -1.67
C ARG A 146 -4.27 1.81 -2.65
N GLN A 147 -4.75 2.17 -3.83
CA GLN A 147 -3.92 2.86 -4.82
C GLN A 147 -3.90 4.37 -4.66
N ILE A 148 -4.85 4.94 -3.90
CA ILE A 148 -4.97 6.37 -3.68
C ILE A 148 -4.90 6.66 -2.19
N VAL A 149 -4.14 7.70 -1.82
CA VAL A 149 -4.07 8.26 -0.48
C VAL A 149 -4.33 9.76 -0.53
N LYS A 150 -5.00 10.30 0.49
CA LYS A 150 -5.21 11.74 0.66
C LYS A 150 -4.45 12.25 1.88
N ILE A 151 -3.79 13.38 1.72
CA ILE A 151 -3.20 14.12 2.81
C ILE A 151 -4.02 15.39 2.98
N LEU A 152 -4.70 15.52 4.12
CA LEU A 152 -5.43 16.72 4.50
C LEU A 152 -4.56 17.50 5.47
N PHE A 153 -4.31 18.75 5.16
CA PHE A 153 -3.46 19.59 6.01
C PHE A 153 -3.96 21.02 6.12
N SER A 154 -3.74 21.60 7.28
CA SER A 154 -4.15 22.98 7.64
C SER A 154 -3.32 23.52 8.80
N ASN A 155 -3.53 24.78 9.14
CA ASN A 155 -3.03 25.40 10.36
C ASN A 155 -4.20 25.67 11.33
N GLN A 156 -5.14 24.74 11.40
CA GLN A 156 -6.32 24.76 12.27
C GLN A 156 -6.32 23.55 13.20
N LEU A 157 -7.02 23.66 14.32
CA LEU A 157 -7.33 22.55 15.23
C LEU A 157 -8.42 21.62 14.65
#